data_e00270137c9ecbc05b00691e4a4dda18
#
_entry.id   e00270137c9ecbc05b00691e4a4dda18
#
_cell.length_a   1.000
_cell.length_b   1.000
_cell.length_c   1.000
_cell.angle_alpha   90.00
_cell.angle_beta   90.00
_cell.angle_gamma   90.00
#
_symmetry.space_group_name_H-M   'P 1'
#
loop_
_entity.id
_entity.type
_entity.pdbx_description
1 polymer ?
#
loop_
_entity_poly.entity_id
_entity_poly.type
_entity_poly.pdbx_seq_one_letter_code
_entity_poly.pdbx_strand_id
1 'polypeptide(L)'
;NAAPYLVGDTIRLKVVPVDPRDLFRGDYVTLRYDLSTVPAEGIEGIADSKKESSYWRPHEPEEQTVYVSLEKDAQGDCWHATKFSVQRPTSGKFLRGTYRRYYYGGTNIIYGLESFYVPEGTGRQYEDAARQRKLVAEIALAPWGTGKLRKLIVE
;
A
#
# COMPACT_ATOMS: atom_id res chain seq x y z
N ASN A 1 -11.67 -7.57 17.39
CA ASN A 1 -12.23 -6.42 18.07
C ASN A 1 -12.45 -5.25 17.10
N ALA A 2 -13.69 -4.81 16.94
CA ALA A 2 -14.07 -3.75 15.99
C ALA A 2 -13.70 -2.33 16.47
N ALA A 3 -13.38 -2.14 17.76
CA ALA A 3 -13.14 -0.83 18.35
C ALA A 3 -12.09 0.02 17.63
N PRO A 4 -10.94 -0.52 17.16
CA PRO A 4 -9.95 0.28 16.45
C PRO A 4 -10.47 0.96 15.19
N TYR A 5 -11.38 0.29 14.49
CA TYR A 5 -11.93 0.79 13.23
C TYR A 5 -13.13 1.71 13.42
N LEU A 6 -13.75 1.69 14.62
CA LEU A 6 -14.82 2.60 14.96
C LEU A 6 -14.32 3.99 15.33
N VAL A 7 -13.11 4.09 15.88
CA VAL A 7 -12.50 5.35 16.31
C VAL A 7 -11.39 5.85 15.40
N GLY A 8 -11.07 5.07 14.36
CA GLY A 8 -10.06 5.44 13.38
C GLY A 8 -10.60 6.37 12.30
N ASP A 9 -9.68 6.90 11.52
CA ASP A 9 -9.99 7.76 10.40
C ASP A 9 -10.20 6.94 9.12
N THR A 10 -10.86 7.56 8.15
CA THR A 10 -11.00 7.00 6.81
C THR A 10 -10.10 7.77 5.86
N ILE A 11 -9.32 7.06 5.05
CA ILE A 11 -8.50 7.64 3.98
C ILE A 11 -8.82 6.96 2.66
N ARG A 12 -8.45 7.60 1.56
CA ARG A 12 -8.57 7.05 0.21
C ARG A 12 -7.21 7.05 -0.47
N LEU A 13 -6.88 5.93 -1.12
CA LEU A 13 -5.64 5.77 -1.88
C LEU A 13 -5.99 5.39 -3.32
N LYS A 14 -5.30 6.00 -4.28
CA LYS A 14 -5.39 5.59 -5.67
C LYS A 14 -4.75 4.22 -5.87
N VAL A 15 -5.48 3.35 -6.55
CA VAL A 15 -4.98 2.05 -6.99
C VAL A 15 -4.24 2.24 -8.31
N VAL A 16 -3.02 1.72 -8.38
CA VAL A 16 -2.24 1.76 -9.62
C VAL A 16 -2.44 0.46 -10.41
N PRO A 17 -2.27 0.49 -11.75
CA PRO A 17 -2.39 -0.71 -12.55
C PRO A 17 -1.36 -1.77 -12.16
N VAL A 18 -1.79 -3.03 -12.14
CA VAL A 18 -0.91 -4.19 -12.02
C VAL A 18 -0.98 -5.01 -13.30
N ASP A 19 -0.07 -5.99 -13.46
CA ASP A 19 -0.12 -6.90 -14.60
C ASP A 19 -1.49 -7.57 -14.68
N PRO A 20 -2.18 -7.55 -15.84
CA PRO A 20 -3.50 -8.16 -16.00
C PRO A 20 -3.57 -9.62 -15.56
N ARG A 21 -2.46 -10.35 -15.65
CA ARG A 21 -2.41 -11.75 -15.20
C ARG A 21 -2.50 -11.92 -13.70
N ASP A 22 -2.17 -10.88 -12.94
CA ASP A 22 -2.17 -10.89 -11.48
C ASP A 22 -3.45 -10.28 -10.88
N LEU A 23 -4.24 -9.56 -11.70
CA LEU A 23 -5.41 -8.83 -11.26
C LEU A 23 -6.58 -9.71 -10.83
N PHE A 24 -6.65 -10.91 -11.40
CA PHE A 24 -7.87 -11.71 -11.28
C PHE A 24 -7.61 -13.16 -10.92
N ARG A 25 -8.21 -13.58 -9.82
CA ARG A 25 -8.39 -15.00 -9.53
C ARG A 25 -9.78 -15.18 -8.91
N GLY A 26 -10.77 -15.51 -9.78
CA GLY A 26 -12.14 -15.65 -9.33
C GLY A 26 -12.73 -14.33 -8.87
N ASP A 27 -13.18 -14.27 -7.63
CA ASP A 27 -13.78 -13.09 -7.02
C ASP A 27 -12.75 -12.20 -6.28
N TYR A 28 -11.48 -12.40 -6.57
CA TYR A 28 -10.38 -11.69 -5.92
C TYR A 28 -9.80 -10.64 -6.86
N VAL A 29 -9.62 -9.44 -6.34
CA VAL A 29 -8.89 -8.36 -7.03
C VAL A 29 -7.59 -8.13 -6.29
N THR A 30 -6.46 -8.22 -7.02
CA THR A 30 -5.16 -7.86 -6.50
C THR A 30 -4.91 -6.37 -6.72
N LEU A 31 -4.49 -5.67 -5.68
CA LEU A 31 -4.35 -4.23 -5.67
C LEU A 31 -2.90 -3.83 -5.40
N ARG A 32 -2.49 -2.73 -6.00
CA ARG A 32 -1.21 -2.10 -5.76
C ARG A 32 -1.42 -0.59 -5.65
N TYR A 33 -0.56 0.07 -4.87
CA TYR A 33 -0.62 1.51 -4.61
C TYR A 33 0.74 2.14 -4.95
N ASP A 34 0.79 3.46 -5.14
CA ASP A 34 2.07 4.15 -5.33
C ASP A 34 3.01 3.89 -4.16
N LEU A 35 2.47 3.89 -2.95
CA LEU A 35 3.26 3.65 -1.74
C LEU A 35 3.65 2.17 -1.53
N SER A 36 3.28 1.28 -2.45
CA SER A 36 3.79 -0.09 -2.48
C SER A 36 5.22 -0.17 -3.01
N THR A 37 5.66 0.83 -3.73
CA THR A 37 7.01 0.94 -4.30
C THR A 37 7.89 1.75 -3.37
N VAL A 38 9.11 1.27 -3.14
CA VAL A 38 10.11 2.02 -2.37
C VAL A 38 10.45 3.30 -3.15
N PRO A 39 10.41 4.48 -2.50
CA PRO A 39 10.71 5.72 -3.20
C PRO A 39 12.19 5.81 -3.62
N ALA A 40 12.47 6.68 -4.59
CA ALA A 40 13.84 6.84 -5.13
C ALA A 40 14.87 7.20 -4.06
N GLU A 41 14.48 7.96 -3.06
CA GLU A 41 15.32 8.35 -1.93
C GLU A 41 15.52 7.23 -0.90
N GLY A 42 14.81 6.12 -1.05
CA GLY A 42 14.86 5.00 -0.12
C GLY A 42 14.03 5.21 1.12
N ILE A 43 14.22 4.30 2.08
CA ILE A 43 13.52 4.31 3.38
C ILE A 43 14.51 4.73 4.45
N GLU A 44 14.15 5.75 5.23
CA GLU A 44 14.98 6.20 6.34
C GLU A 44 15.15 5.09 7.38
N GLY A 45 16.40 4.74 7.67
CA GLY A 45 16.73 3.68 8.60
C GLY A 45 16.99 2.31 7.96
N ILE A 46 16.81 2.18 6.64
CA ILE A 46 17.16 0.96 5.90
C ILE A 46 18.22 1.30 4.87
N ALA A 47 19.44 0.81 5.10
CA ALA A 47 20.54 1.00 4.17
C ALA A 47 20.25 0.29 2.84
N ASP A 48 20.65 0.92 1.73
CA ASP A 48 20.51 0.38 0.37
C ASP A 48 19.05 0.10 -0.07
N SER A 49 18.05 0.59 0.65
CA SER A 49 16.64 0.40 0.26
C SER A 49 16.29 1.06 -1.07
N LYS A 50 17.03 2.08 -1.47
CA LYS A 50 16.84 2.79 -2.76
C LYS A 50 17.44 2.08 -3.97
N LYS A 51 18.18 1.00 -3.76
CA LYS A 51 18.80 0.25 -4.85
C LYS A 51 18.06 -1.06 -5.06
N GLU A 52 17.72 -1.35 -6.31
CA GLU A 52 17.42 -2.71 -6.70
C GLU A 52 18.75 -3.48 -6.64
N SER A 53 19.05 -4.00 -5.47
CA SER A 53 20.24 -4.81 -5.31
C SER A 53 19.99 -6.17 -5.95
N SER A 54 20.77 -6.49 -6.97
CA SER A 54 20.81 -7.83 -7.56
C SER A 54 21.51 -8.84 -6.65
N TYR A 55 22.09 -8.37 -5.55
CA TYR A 55 22.83 -9.22 -4.63
C TYR A 55 22.17 -9.20 -3.26
N TRP A 56 21.70 -10.36 -2.84
CA TRP A 56 21.27 -10.57 -1.48
C TRP A 56 22.49 -10.54 -0.54
N ARG A 57 22.38 -9.76 0.52
CA ARG A 57 23.41 -9.73 1.56
C ARG A 57 22.88 -10.43 2.80
N PRO A 58 23.56 -11.49 3.29
CA PRO A 58 23.07 -12.28 4.42
C PRO A 58 22.82 -11.51 5.72
N HIS A 59 23.37 -10.30 5.81
CA HIS A 59 23.28 -9.47 7.02
C HIS A 59 22.15 -8.43 6.98
N GLU A 60 21.43 -8.34 5.86
CA GLU A 60 20.31 -7.42 5.73
C GLU A 60 19.01 -8.12 6.08
N PRO A 61 18.09 -7.45 6.79
CA PRO A 61 16.81 -8.06 7.10
C PRO A 61 16.02 -8.30 5.81
N GLU A 62 15.45 -9.51 5.67
CA GLU A 62 14.56 -9.85 4.56
C GLU A 62 13.26 -9.07 4.65
N GLU A 63 12.80 -8.82 5.88
CA GLU A 63 11.58 -8.06 6.17
C GLU A 63 11.83 -7.08 7.30
N GLN A 64 11.21 -5.91 7.18
CA GLN A 64 11.26 -4.92 8.25
C GLN A 64 9.97 -4.09 8.27
N THR A 65 9.48 -3.83 9.48
CA THR A 65 8.36 -2.91 9.67
C THR A 65 8.78 -1.49 9.31
N VAL A 66 7.94 -0.82 8.52
CA VAL A 66 8.13 0.58 8.13
C VAL A 66 6.85 1.36 8.36
N TYR A 67 7.01 2.67 8.49
CA TYR A 67 5.91 3.62 8.67
C TYR A 67 5.94 4.64 7.53
N VAL A 68 4.79 4.87 6.95
CA VAL A 68 4.64 5.77 5.81
C VAL A 68 3.73 6.92 6.21
N SER A 69 4.30 8.10 6.35
CA SER A 69 3.54 9.31 6.66
C SER A 69 2.70 9.72 5.47
N LEU A 70 1.49 10.17 5.73
CA LEU A 70 0.50 10.49 4.71
C LEU A 70 0.07 11.95 4.81
N GLU A 71 -0.16 12.57 3.67
CA GLU A 71 -0.81 13.87 3.55
C GLU A 71 -1.93 13.79 2.54
N LYS A 72 -2.98 14.57 2.79
CA LYS A 72 -4.09 14.68 1.84
C LYS A 72 -3.63 15.48 0.63
N ASP A 73 -4.04 15.05 -0.56
CA ASP A 73 -3.77 15.78 -1.80
C ASP A 73 -4.37 17.19 -1.72
N ALA A 74 -3.73 18.14 -2.40
CA ALA A 74 -4.21 19.53 -2.44
C ALA A 74 -5.60 19.62 -3.08
N GLN A 75 -5.91 18.70 -3.99
CA GLN A 75 -7.21 18.61 -4.64
C GLN A 75 -7.72 17.17 -4.57
N GLY A 76 -9.01 17.02 -4.35
CA GLY A 76 -9.64 15.71 -4.24
C GLY A 76 -9.56 15.12 -2.84
N ASP A 77 -9.90 13.85 -2.73
CA ASP A 77 -10.05 13.15 -1.44
C ASP A 77 -8.97 12.10 -1.18
N CYS A 78 -8.03 11.93 -2.10
CA CYS A 78 -6.97 10.94 -1.95
C CYS A 78 -5.81 11.46 -1.10
N TRP A 79 -5.07 10.53 -0.54
CA TRP A 79 -3.88 10.79 0.27
C TRP A 79 -2.65 10.23 -0.44
N HIS A 80 -1.48 10.77 -0.14
CA HIS A 80 -0.22 10.33 -0.70
C HIS A 80 0.85 10.22 0.38
N ALA A 81 1.89 9.43 0.10
CA ALA A 81 3.02 9.24 1.01
C ALA A 81 3.96 10.44 0.95
N THR A 82 4.43 10.88 2.12
CA THR A 82 5.40 11.98 2.22
C THR A 82 6.72 11.54 2.81
N LYS A 83 6.75 10.50 3.64
CA LYS A 83 7.98 10.03 4.28
C LYS A 83 7.88 8.54 4.56
N PHE A 84 8.96 7.82 4.27
CA PHE A 84 9.11 6.41 4.58
C PHE A 84 10.23 6.23 5.61
N SER A 85 9.93 5.60 6.75
CA SER A 85 10.89 5.46 7.84
C SER A 85 10.61 4.21 8.67
N VAL A 86 11.65 3.69 9.31
CA VAL A 86 11.50 2.62 10.31
C VAL A 86 10.98 3.14 11.64
N GLN A 87 10.99 4.46 11.84
CA GLN A 87 10.48 5.07 13.05
C GLN A 87 9.03 5.46 12.90
N ARG A 88 8.24 5.13 13.92
CA ARG A 88 6.84 5.53 13.97
C ARG A 88 6.72 7.05 14.06
N PRO A 89 5.92 7.71 13.19
CA PRO A 89 5.69 9.14 13.29
C PRO A 89 5.04 9.52 14.63
N THR A 90 5.40 10.70 15.13
CA THR A 90 4.86 11.23 16.38
C THR A 90 3.58 12.04 16.17
N SER A 91 3.28 12.40 14.92
CA SER A 91 2.09 13.19 14.57
C SER A 91 1.64 12.86 13.16
N GLY A 92 0.41 13.23 12.83
CA GLY A 92 -0.17 13.02 11.52
C GLY A 92 -0.65 11.59 11.30
N LYS A 93 -1.25 11.37 10.13
CA LYS A 93 -1.71 10.03 9.73
C LYS A 93 -0.57 9.27 9.09
N PHE A 94 -0.52 7.98 9.36
CA PHE A 94 0.50 7.10 8.77
C PHE A 94 -0.04 5.70 8.60
N LEU A 95 0.54 4.97 7.65
CA LEU A 95 0.32 3.55 7.46
C LEU A 95 1.54 2.77 7.93
N ARG A 96 1.27 1.64 8.56
CA ARG A 96 2.29 0.67 8.91
C ARG A 96 2.35 -0.38 7.82
N GLY A 97 3.55 -0.68 7.34
CA GLY A 97 3.77 -1.68 6.31
C GLY A 97 4.96 -2.57 6.61
N THR A 98 5.18 -3.52 5.75
CA THR A 98 6.31 -4.42 5.81
C THR A 98 7.14 -4.26 4.54
N TYR A 99 8.36 -3.74 4.69
CA TYR A 99 9.34 -3.72 3.63
C TYR A 99 9.86 -5.14 3.42
N ARG A 100 9.92 -5.58 2.16
CA ARG A 100 10.43 -6.89 1.77
C ARG A 100 11.49 -6.75 0.70
N ARG A 101 12.56 -7.52 0.87
CA ARG A 101 13.59 -7.69 -0.13
C ARG A 101 13.58 -9.15 -0.58
N TYR A 102 13.49 -9.37 -1.88
CA TYR A 102 13.43 -10.70 -2.46
C TYR A 102 14.81 -11.21 -2.81
N TYR A 103 15.02 -12.52 -2.65
CA TYR A 103 16.30 -13.19 -2.87
C TYR A 103 16.88 -12.92 -4.28
N TYR A 104 16.03 -12.89 -5.29
CA TYR A 104 16.44 -12.67 -6.69
C TYR A 104 16.34 -11.20 -7.12
N GLY A 105 16.37 -10.30 -6.20
CA GLY A 105 16.24 -8.87 -6.46
C GLY A 105 14.81 -8.38 -6.37
N GLY A 106 14.67 -7.05 -6.33
CA GLY A 106 13.39 -6.40 -6.15
C GLY A 106 13.01 -6.21 -4.69
N THR A 107 12.25 -5.16 -4.47
CA THR A 107 11.75 -4.78 -3.16
C THR A 107 10.29 -4.35 -3.30
N ASN A 108 9.53 -4.45 -2.22
CA ASN A 108 8.20 -3.84 -2.13
C ASN A 108 7.84 -3.58 -0.68
N ILE A 109 6.74 -2.86 -0.50
CA ILE A 109 6.15 -2.62 0.82
C ILE A 109 4.72 -3.13 0.78
N ILE A 110 4.37 -3.97 1.75
CA ILE A 110 3.05 -4.59 1.87
C ILE A 110 2.35 -4.03 3.09
N TYR A 111 1.10 -3.63 2.93
CA TYR A 111 0.31 -2.96 3.97
C TYR A 111 -0.87 -3.79 4.48
N GLY A 112 -1.12 -4.96 3.89
CA GLY A 112 -2.32 -5.74 4.17
C GLY A 112 -3.55 -5.24 3.41
N LEU A 113 -3.36 -4.43 2.38
CA LEU A 113 -4.40 -3.79 1.58
C LEU A 113 -4.38 -4.26 0.13
N GLU A 114 -3.68 -5.36 -0.16
CA GLU A 114 -3.34 -5.76 -1.53
C GLU A 114 -4.36 -6.69 -2.18
N SER A 115 -5.36 -7.14 -1.46
CA SER A 115 -6.39 -8.00 -2.04
C SER A 115 -7.76 -7.69 -1.47
N PHE A 116 -8.79 -7.85 -2.31
CA PHE A 116 -10.16 -7.57 -1.91
C PHE A 116 -11.12 -8.51 -2.63
N TYR A 117 -12.05 -9.07 -1.86
CA TYR A 117 -13.13 -9.86 -2.43
C TYR A 117 -14.20 -8.94 -3.01
N VAL A 118 -14.63 -9.26 -4.24
CA VAL A 118 -15.70 -8.55 -4.92
C VAL A 118 -16.81 -9.53 -5.30
N PRO A 119 -18.05 -9.08 -5.48
CA PRO A 119 -19.12 -9.98 -5.90
C PRO A 119 -18.79 -10.67 -7.22
N GLU A 120 -19.20 -11.94 -7.33
CA GLU A 120 -18.97 -12.75 -8.52
C GLU A 120 -19.39 -11.99 -9.79
N GLY A 121 -18.52 -12.01 -10.78
CA GLY A 121 -18.77 -11.36 -12.08
C GLY A 121 -18.48 -9.86 -12.12
N THR A 122 -18.15 -9.21 -10.99
CA THR A 122 -17.91 -7.76 -10.96
C THR A 122 -16.44 -7.37 -11.13
N GLY A 123 -15.55 -8.34 -11.06
CA GLY A 123 -14.11 -8.03 -11.02
C GLY A 123 -13.60 -7.28 -12.25
N ARG A 124 -14.15 -7.55 -13.45
CA ARG A 124 -13.70 -6.89 -14.68
C ARG A 124 -13.88 -5.37 -14.63
N GLN A 125 -14.94 -4.88 -14.00
CA GLN A 125 -15.14 -3.43 -13.88
C GLN A 125 -14.04 -2.77 -13.05
N TYR A 126 -13.58 -3.46 -12.01
CA TYR A 126 -12.48 -2.97 -11.17
C TYR A 126 -11.15 -3.01 -11.90
N GLU A 127 -10.92 -4.07 -12.68
CA GLU A 127 -9.75 -4.18 -13.54
C GLU A 127 -9.69 -3.04 -14.56
N ASP A 128 -10.79 -2.77 -15.24
CA ASP A 128 -10.87 -1.69 -16.21
C ASP A 128 -10.65 -0.33 -15.54
N ALA A 129 -11.26 -0.12 -14.37
CA ALA A 129 -11.09 1.12 -13.63
C ALA A 129 -9.63 1.32 -13.19
N ALA A 130 -8.97 0.27 -12.74
CA ALA A 130 -7.55 0.35 -12.35
C ALA A 130 -6.67 0.71 -13.55
N ARG A 131 -6.89 0.09 -14.71
CA ARG A 131 -6.16 0.42 -15.93
C ARG A 131 -6.35 1.86 -16.36
N GLN A 132 -7.54 2.42 -16.16
CA GLN A 132 -7.85 3.82 -16.48
C GLN A 132 -7.44 4.78 -15.37
N ARG A 133 -6.84 4.30 -14.28
CA ARG A 133 -6.48 5.06 -13.09
C ARG A 133 -7.67 5.75 -12.43
N LYS A 134 -8.81 5.08 -12.46
CA LYS A 134 -10.08 5.55 -11.87
C LYS A 134 -10.52 4.72 -10.67
N LEU A 135 -9.67 3.85 -10.17
CA LEU A 135 -9.97 3.01 -9.01
C LEU A 135 -9.35 3.59 -7.76
N VAL A 136 -10.17 3.72 -6.73
CA VAL A 136 -9.77 4.26 -5.43
C VAL A 136 -10.15 3.25 -4.35
N ALA A 137 -9.23 3.02 -3.41
CA ALA A 137 -9.47 2.19 -2.24
C ALA A 137 -9.82 3.07 -1.05
N GLU A 138 -10.92 2.76 -0.38
CA GLU A 138 -11.29 3.40 0.89
C GLU A 138 -10.84 2.52 2.04
N ILE A 139 -10.08 3.11 2.94
CA ILE A 139 -9.35 2.40 3.99
C ILE A 139 -9.73 2.99 5.36
N ALA A 140 -10.12 2.12 6.29
CA ALA A 140 -10.22 2.49 7.69
C ALA A 140 -8.81 2.42 8.30
N LEU A 141 -8.36 3.52 8.90
CA LEU A 141 -7.01 3.67 9.43
C LEU A 141 -7.05 3.75 10.95
N ALA A 142 -6.44 2.77 11.61
CA ALA A 142 -6.29 2.80 13.06
C ALA A 142 -5.20 3.80 13.47
N PRO A 143 -5.27 4.36 14.71
CA PRO A 143 -4.28 5.34 15.17
C PRO A 143 -2.82 4.83 15.17
N TRP A 144 -2.62 3.52 15.25
CA TRP A 144 -1.28 2.93 15.24
C TRP A 144 -0.80 2.51 13.84
N GLY A 145 -1.55 2.90 12.78
CA GLY A 145 -1.14 2.75 11.40
C GLY A 145 -1.65 1.52 10.67
N THR A 146 -2.36 0.61 11.33
CA THR A 146 -2.96 -0.54 10.65
C THR A 146 -4.16 -0.09 9.82
N GLY A 147 -4.17 -0.45 8.54
CA GLY A 147 -5.27 -0.17 7.64
C GLY A 147 -6.14 -1.39 7.40
N LYS A 148 -7.41 -1.15 7.12
CA LYS A 148 -8.35 -2.17 6.65
C LYS A 148 -9.07 -1.66 5.41
N LEU A 149 -8.98 -2.42 4.34
CA LEU A 149 -9.66 -2.08 3.09
C LEU A 149 -11.16 -2.31 3.25
N ARG A 150 -11.94 -1.25 3.08
CA ARG A 150 -13.39 -1.29 3.28
C ARG A 150 -14.16 -1.45 1.99
N LYS A 151 -13.79 -0.71 0.97
CA LYS A 151 -14.45 -0.77 -0.33
C LYS A 151 -13.56 -0.21 -1.43
N LEU A 152 -13.91 -0.54 -2.66
CA LEU A 152 -13.33 0.03 -3.87
C LEU A 152 -14.34 0.97 -4.50
N ILE A 153 -13.85 2.10 -4.99
CA ILE A 153 -14.66 3.16 -5.58
C ILE A 153 -14.18 3.37 -7.00
N VAL A 154 -15.08 3.30 -7.96
CA VAL A 154 -14.80 3.65 -9.36
C VAL A 154 -15.19 5.11 -9.56
N GLU A 155 -14.21 5.93 -9.93
CA GLU A 155 -14.44 7.34 -10.20
C GLU A 155 -14.99 7.60 -11.61
#